data_1aec14ecb594aa915aa32f6652a75049
#
_entry.id   1aec14ecb594aa915aa32f6652a75049
#
_cell.length_a   1.000
_cell.length_b   1.000
_cell.length_c   1.000
_cell.angle_alpha   90.00
_cell.angle_beta   90.00
_cell.angle_gamma   90.00
#
_symmetry.space_group_name_H-M   'P 1'
#
loop_
_entity.id
_entity.type
_entity.pdbx_description
1 polymer ?
#
loop_
_entity_poly.entity_id
_entity_poly.type
_entity_poly.pdbx_seq_one_letter_code
_entity_poly.pdbx_strand_id
1 'polypeptide(L)'
;LFIFMGTGIMALAIQCIFEPIGLVTGGFSGIAIIIRKMTAGIVEGGVPLWLTNLALNVPVFIAALIIKGRKFLGRTVIGTVLLSFWLYVIPQVDLTQGDYMLSAVFGGVITGIGIGFVLLAKATTGGTDMVSALIQKYVRHYSVVQILQVIDGMVVLAGLYVFGLKPALYAIVAIFITSKVSDALMEGMKYSKAAFIITDYYKEIAD
;
A
#
# COMPACT_ATOMS: atom_id res chain seq x y z
N LEU A 1 11.83 -12.15 -5.72
CA LEU A 1 10.65 -12.97 -5.45
C LEU A 1 9.60 -12.20 -4.65
N PHE A 2 9.91 -11.67 -3.45
CA PHE A 2 8.95 -10.96 -2.59
C PHE A 2 8.26 -9.77 -3.27
N ILE A 3 8.99 -8.96 -4.04
CA ILE A 3 8.38 -7.83 -4.76
C ILE A 3 7.38 -8.34 -5.80
N PHE A 4 7.73 -9.36 -6.56
CA PHE A 4 6.87 -9.94 -7.59
C PHE A 4 5.59 -10.55 -7.00
N MET A 5 5.72 -11.36 -5.94
CA MET A 5 4.58 -11.96 -5.26
C MET A 5 3.72 -10.89 -4.57
N GLY A 6 4.35 -9.96 -3.84
CA GLY A 6 3.64 -8.91 -3.11
C GLY A 6 2.84 -8.00 -4.03
N THR A 7 3.43 -7.56 -5.15
CA THR A 7 2.71 -6.73 -6.13
C THR A 7 1.59 -7.48 -6.83
N GLY A 8 1.75 -8.78 -7.11
CA GLY A 8 0.70 -9.62 -7.70
C GLY A 8 -0.49 -9.78 -6.74
N ILE A 9 -0.22 -10.06 -5.47
CA ILE A 9 -1.25 -10.17 -4.42
C ILE A 9 -2.00 -8.84 -4.24
N MET A 10 -1.26 -7.71 -4.21
CA MET A 10 -1.88 -6.38 -4.15
C MET A 10 -2.77 -6.11 -5.36
N ALA A 11 -2.30 -6.40 -6.57
CA ALA A 11 -3.04 -6.16 -7.79
C ALA A 11 -4.32 -6.98 -7.86
N LEU A 12 -4.31 -8.24 -7.39
CA LEU A 12 -5.51 -9.07 -7.24
C LEU A 12 -6.55 -8.40 -6.33
N ALA A 13 -6.13 -7.92 -5.15
CA ALA A 13 -7.04 -7.24 -4.25
C ALA A 13 -7.61 -5.96 -4.87
N ILE A 14 -6.77 -5.16 -5.52
CA ILE A 14 -7.20 -3.89 -6.14
C ILE A 14 -8.18 -4.17 -7.28
N GLN A 15 -7.84 -5.06 -8.21
CA GLN A 15 -8.58 -5.26 -9.45
C GLN A 15 -9.84 -6.11 -9.28
N CYS A 16 -9.81 -7.09 -8.35
CA CYS A 16 -10.90 -8.05 -8.20
C CYS A 16 -11.76 -7.83 -6.95
N ILE A 17 -11.34 -6.96 -6.02
CA ILE A 17 -12.07 -6.75 -4.77
C ILE A 17 -12.44 -5.27 -4.60
N PHE A 18 -11.50 -4.35 -4.72
CA PHE A 18 -11.73 -2.95 -4.38
C PHE A 18 -12.33 -2.15 -5.54
N GLU A 19 -11.76 -2.30 -6.73
CA GLU A 19 -12.14 -1.52 -7.90
C GLU A 19 -13.58 -1.77 -8.36
N PRO A 20 -14.09 -3.03 -8.42
CA PRO A 20 -15.46 -3.30 -8.88
C PRO A 20 -16.55 -2.59 -8.06
N ILE A 21 -16.33 -2.45 -6.76
CA ILE A 21 -17.29 -1.82 -5.84
C ILE A 21 -16.95 -0.36 -5.51
N GLY A 22 -15.89 0.19 -6.11
CA GLY A 22 -15.45 1.55 -5.85
C GLY A 22 -14.91 1.78 -4.43
N LEU A 23 -14.31 0.75 -3.82
CA LEU A 23 -13.72 0.85 -2.48
C LEU A 23 -12.34 1.49 -2.54
N VAL A 24 -12.27 2.78 -2.19
CA VAL A 24 -11.03 3.57 -2.21
C VAL A 24 -10.27 3.36 -0.89
N THR A 25 -9.36 2.41 -0.87
CA THR A 25 -8.58 2.04 0.32
C THR A 25 -7.28 2.83 0.49
N GLY A 26 -7.17 4.00 -0.14
CA GLY A 26 -5.96 4.81 -0.10
C GLY A 26 -4.99 4.47 -1.23
N GLY A 27 -3.76 4.95 -1.08
CA GLY A 27 -2.72 4.74 -2.08
C GLY A 27 -2.95 5.51 -3.39
N PHE A 28 -1.98 5.43 -4.28
CA PHE A 28 -2.16 5.92 -5.65
C PHE A 28 -3.15 5.05 -6.44
N SER A 29 -3.31 3.79 -6.08
CA SER A 29 -4.38 2.93 -6.59
C SER A 29 -5.76 3.44 -6.21
N GLY A 30 -5.96 3.92 -4.98
CA GLY A 30 -7.19 4.58 -4.55
C GLY A 30 -7.46 5.88 -5.33
N ILE A 31 -6.43 6.72 -5.51
CA ILE A 31 -6.53 7.92 -6.35
C ILE A 31 -6.85 7.53 -7.80
N ALA A 32 -6.26 6.45 -8.32
CA ALA A 32 -6.54 5.95 -9.66
C ALA A 32 -7.99 5.48 -9.83
N ILE A 33 -8.58 4.83 -8.82
CA ILE A 33 -10.01 4.46 -8.80
C ILE A 33 -10.90 5.72 -8.86
N ILE A 34 -10.55 6.76 -8.08
CA ILE A 34 -11.25 8.05 -8.11
C ILE A 34 -11.18 8.68 -9.52
N ILE A 35 -9.96 8.78 -10.08
CA ILE A 35 -9.74 9.37 -11.40
C ILE A 35 -10.48 8.58 -12.47
N ARG A 36 -10.44 7.25 -12.43
CA ARG A 36 -11.17 6.40 -13.36
C ARG A 36 -12.68 6.67 -13.33
N LYS A 37 -13.26 6.77 -12.14
CA LYS A 37 -14.68 7.07 -11.98
C LYS A 37 -15.04 8.45 -12.51
N MET A 38 -14.22 9.47 -12.24
CA MET A 38 -14.46 10.84 -12.71
C MET A 38 -14.29 10.99 -14.23
N THR A 39 -13.41 10.20 -14.83
CA THR A 39 -13.13 10.25 -16.28
C THR A 39 -13.99 9.29 -17.11
N ALA A 40 -14.81 8.45 -16.48
CA ALA A 40 -15.68 7.49 -17.18
C ALA A 40 -16.71 8.13 -18.13
N GLY A 41 -17.04 9.42 -17.92
CA GLY A 41 -17.89 10.19 -18.82
C GLY A 41 -17.17 10.80 -20.04
N ILE A 42 -15.83 10.81 -20.04
CA ILE A 42 -14.99 11.42 -21.08
C ILE A 42 -14.29 10.36 -21.92
N VAL A 43 -13.83 9.29 -21.27
CA VAL A 43 -13.12 8.16 -21.88
C VAL A 43 -13.92 6.90 -21.60
N GLU A 44 -14.18 6.07 -22.61
CA GLU A 44 -14.86 4.77 -22.42
C GLU A 44 -14.15 3.93 -21.36
N GLY A 45 -14.86 3.63 -20.27
CA GLY A 45 -14.34 2.90 -19.12
C GLY A 45 -13.39 3.68 -18.19
N GLY A 46 -13.20 5.00 -18.42
CA GLY A 46 -12.30 5.87 -17.65
C GLY A 46 -10.81 5.61 -17.91
N VAL A 47 -9.95 6.45 -17.33
CA VAL A 47 -8.49 6.28 -17.44
C VAL A 47 -8.06 4.99 -16.73
N PRO A 48 -7.27 4.10 -17.38
CA PRO A 48 -6.85 2.85 -16.78
C PRO A 48 -6.01 3.03 -15.51
N LEU A 49 -6.22 2.16 -14.51
CA LEU A 49 -5.53 2.21 -13.22
C LEU A 49 -4.00 2.17 -13.36
N TRP A 50 -3.49 1.31 -14.25
CA TRP A 50 -2.05 1.17 -14.48
C TRP A 50 -1.40 2.45 -15.00
N LEU A 51 -2.09 3.18 -15.88
CA LEU A 51 -1.59 4.43 -16.46
C LEU A 51 -1.56 5.54 -15.40
N THR A 52 -2.63 5.69 -14.65
CA THR A 52 -2.72 6.66 -13.54
C THR A 52 -1.67 6.37 -12.48
N ASN A 53 -1.48 5.09 -12.12
CA ASN A 53 -0.47 4.70 -11.15
C ASN A 53 0.94 5.08 -11.62
N LEU A 54 1.29 4.82 -12.88
CA LEU A 54 2.59 5.22 -13.44
C LEU A 54 2.76 6.74 -13.44
N ALA A 55 1.78 7.49 -13.92
CA ALA A 55 1.84 8.94 -14.03
C ALA A 55 2.02 9.63 -12.67
N LEU A 56 1.27 9.20 -11.64
CA LEU A 56 1.37 9.74 -10.29
C LEU A 56 2.71 9.43 -9.62
N ASN A 57 3.38 8.34 -10.01
CA ASN A 57 4.66 7.97 -9.45
C ASN A 57 5.84 8.80 -9.97
N VAL A 58 5.74 9.43 -11.14
CA VAL A 58 6.85 10.21 -11.73
C VAL A 58 7.38 11.29 -10.77
N PRO A 59 6.55 12.20 -10.21
CA PRO A 59 7.05 13.23 -9.30
C PRO A 59 7.62 12.64 -8.01
N VAL A 60 7.06 11.55 -7.52
CA VAL A 60 7.52 10.90 -6.29
C VAL A 60 8.85 10.17 -6.50
N PHE A 61 9.11 9.65 -7.71
CA PHE A 61 10.42 9.09 -8.08
C PHE A 61 11.53 10.14 -8.05
N ILE A 62 11.24 11.35 -8.54
CA ILE A 62 12.20 12.47 -8.49
C ILE A 62 12.54 12.78 -7.03
N ALA A 63 11.53 12.91 -6.18
CA ALA A 63 11.72 13.15 -4.73
C ALA A 63 12.51 12.01 -4.06
N ALA A 64 12.21 10.75 -4.38
CA ALA A 64 12.90 9.60 -3.82
C ALA A 64 14.38 9.52 -4.24
N LEU A 65 14.69 9.89 -5.47
CA LEU A 65 16.07 9.95 -5.96
C LEU A 65 16.91 10.93 -5.13
N ILE A 66 16.34 12.10 -4.85
CA ILE A 66 16.99 13.15 -4.08
C ILE A 66 17.13 12.77 -2.60
N ILE A 67 16.08 12.18 -2.00
CA ILE A 67 16.00 11.94 -0.55
C ILE A 67 16.68 10.64 -0.13
N LYS A 68 16.41 9.53 -0.82
CA LYS A 68 16.88 8.17 -0.45
C LYS A 68 17.93 7.58 -1.39
N GLY A 69 18.13 8.19 -2.56
CA GLY A 69 19.18 7.83 -3.51
C GLY A 69 18.83 6.66 -4.45
N ARG A 70 19.78 6.32 -5.34
CA ARG A 70 19.56 5.42 -6.48
C ARG A 70 19.17 3.98 -6.12
N LYS A 71 19.74 3.42 -5.02
CA LYS A 71 19.46 2.01 -4.64
C LYS A 71 18.00 1.81 -4.19
N PHE A 72 17.45 2.78 -3.47
CA PHE A 72 16.05 2.74 -3.06
C PHE A 72 15.14 2.94 -4.27
N LEU A 73 15.44 3.93 -5.11
CA LEU A 73 14.68 4.21 -6.32
C LEU A 73 14.62 2.98 -7.26
N GLY A 74 15.73 2.30 -7.49
CA GLY A 74 15.76 1.13 -8.37
C GLY A 74 14.79 0.03 -7.93
N ARG A 75 14.73 -0.29 -6.63
CA ARG A 75 13.78 -1.29 -6.10
C ARG A 75 12.34 -0.83 -6.19
N THR A 76 12.10 0.45 -5.96
CA THR A 76 10.76 1.04 -6.04
C THR A 76 10.25 1.08 -7.47
N VAL A 77 11.08 1.46 -8.43
CA VAL A 77 10.72 1.42 -9.86
C VAL A 77 10.32 0.00 -10.28
N ILE A 78 11.09 -1.02 -9.87
CA ILE A 78 10.72 -2.42 -10.12
C ILE A 78 9.36 -2.74 -9.51
N GLY A 79 9.10 -2.35 -8.25
CA GLY A 79 7.82 -2.58 -7.58
C GLY A 79 6.66 -1.89 -8.30
N THR A 80 6.83 -0.64 -8.71
CA THR A 80 5.80 0.12 -9.43
C THR A 80 5.50 -0.47 -10.82
N VAL A 81 6.55 -0.82 -11.57
CA VAL A 81 6.39 -1.44 -12.89
C VAL A 81 5.70 -2.80 -12.77
N LEU A 82 6.09 -3.62 -11.80
CA LEU A 82 5.45 -4.91 -11.57
C LEU A 82 4.00 -4.77 -11.13
N LEU A 83 3.69 -3.82 -10.23
CA LEU A 83 2.30 -3.56 -9.84
C LEU A 83 1.46 -3.11 -11.03
N SER A 84 1.98 -2.16 -11.83
CA SER A 84 1.28 -1.68 -13.03
C SER A 84 1.11 -2.79 -14.08
N PHE A 85 2.10 -3.66 -14.24
CA PHE A 85 2.01 -4.85 -15.08
C PHE A 85 0.90 -5.78 -14.63
N TRP A 86 0.82 -6.10 -13.33
CA TRP A 86 -0.23 -6.94 -12.79
C TRP A 86 -1.63 -6.30 -12.91
N LEU A 87 -1.74 -4.98 -12.68
CA LEU A 87 -2.99 -4.23 -12.88
C LEU A 87 -3.44 -4.21 -14.36
N TYR A 88 -2.51 -4.37 -15.31
CA TYR A 88 -2.83 -4.51 -16.72
C TYR A 88 -3.27 -5.93 -17.09
N VAL A 89 -2.61 -6.95 -16.54
CA VAL A 89 -2.81 -8.37 -16.91
C VAL A 89 -4.04 -8.97 -16.21
N ILE A 90 -4.29 -8.60 -14.95
CA ILE A 90 -5.40 -9.16 -14.18
C ILE A 90 -6.71 -8.51 -14.65
N PRO A 91 -7.68 -9.30 -15.13
CA PRO A 91 -8.98 -8.76 -15.53
C PRO A 91 -9.77 -8.28 -14.32
N GLN A 92 -10.60 -7.28 -14.53
CA GLN A 92 -11.52 -6.80 -13.52
C GLN A 92 -12.67 -7.81 -13.35
N VAL A 93 -12.72 -8.47 -12.19
CA VAL A 93 -13.76 -9.44 -11.83
C VAL A 93 -14.20 -9.14 -10.41
N ASP A 94 -15.50 -9.01 -10.17
CA ASP A 94 -16.02 -8.84 -8.81
C ASP A 94 -16.11 -10.20 -8.10
N LEU A 95 -15.11 -10.47 -7.25
CA LEU A 95 -15.06 -11.69 -6.43
C LEU A 95 -15.97 -11.61 -5.21
N THR A 96 -16.38 -10.42 -4.79
CA THR A 96 -17.14 -10.18 -3.56
C THR A 96 -18.63 -9.94 -3.81
N GLN A 97 -19.04 -9.95 -5.08
CA GLN A 97 -20.44 -9.78 -5.51
C GLN A 97 -21.09 -8.53 -4.92
N GLY A 98 -20.32 -7.45 -4.79
CA GLY A 98 -20.78 -6.17 -4.25
C GLY A 98 -20.87 -6.09 -2.71
N ASP A 99 -20.39 -7.10 -1.98
CA ASP A 99 -20.39 -7.07 -0.51
C ASP A 99 -19.21 -6.23 0.01
N TYR A 100 -19.52 -5.07 0.57
CA TYR A 100 -18.53 -4.14 1.12
C TYR A 100 -17.79 -4.69 2.34
N MET A 101 -18.48 -5.48 3.20
CA MET A 101 -17.85 -6.05 4.40
C MET A 101 -16.84 -7.12 4.03
N LEU A 102 -17.23 -8.03 3.13
CA LEU A 102 -16.35 -9.05 2.61
C LEU A 102 -15.12 -8.44 1.92
N SER A 103 -15.34 -7.41 1.12
CA SER A 103 -14.27 -6.69 0.42
C SER A 103 -13.34 -5.97 1.40
N ALA A 104 -13.86 -5.31 2.42
CA ALA A 104 -13.04 -4.61 3.38
C ALA A 104 -12.15 -5.57 4.19
N VAL A 105 -12.70 -6.69 4.64
CA VAL A 105 -11.98 -7.66 5.47
C VAL A 105 -10.97 -8.45 4.63
N PHE A 106 -11.44 -9.17 3.62
CA PHE A 106 -10.55 -10.04 2.82
C PHE A 106 -9.62 -9.24 1.91
N GLY A 107 -10.12 -8.17 1.29
CA GLY A 107 -9.28 -7.26 0.51
C GLY A 107 -8.21 -6.61 1.37
N GLY A 108 -8.55 -6.19 2.60
CA GLY A 108 -7.59 -5.64 3.56
C GLY A 108 -6.51 -6.64 3.96
N VAL A 109 -6.89 -7.90 4.25
CA VAL A 109 -5.92 -8.97 4.57
C VAL A 109 -4.99 -9.25 3.38
N ILE A 110 -5.55 -9.45 2.19
CA ILE A 110 -4.78 -9.77 0.98
C ILE A 110 -3.82 -8.61 0.64
N THR A 111 -4.30 -7.38 0.67
CA THR A 111 -3.46 -6.19 0.43
C THR A 111 -2.38 -6.05 1.50
N GLY A 112 -2.71 -6.28 2.78
CA GLY A 112 -1.76 -6.21 3.88
C GLY A 112 -0.61 -7.21 3.73
N ILE A 113 -0.90 -8.45 3.30
CA ILE A 113 0.12 -9.44 2.98
C ILE A 113 0.99 -8.95 1.81
N GLY A 114 0.38 -8.42 0.76
CA GLY A 114 1.10 -7.90 -0.41
C GLY A 114 2.04 -6.75 -0.06
N ILE A 115 1.57 -5.76 0.68
CA ILE A 115 2.38 -4.62 1.18
C ILE A 115 3.51 -5.13 2.08
N GLY A 116 3.21 -6.02 3.01
CA GLY A 116 4.20 -6.59 3.92
C GLY A 116 5.35 -7.26 3.15
N PHE A 117 5.06 -8.08 2.13
CA PHE A 117 6.11 -8.69 1.30
C PHE A 117 6.97 -7.67 0.55
N VAL A 118 6.37 -6.61 0.01
CA VAL A 118 7.11 -5.55 -0.68
C VAL A 118 8.01 -4.79 0.29
N LEU A 119 7.50 -4.44 1.47
CA LEU A 119 8.27 -3.73 2.50
C LEU A 119 9.40 -4.59 3.08
N LEU A 120 9.20 -5.90 3.25
CA LEU A 120 10.25 -6.85 3.64
C LEU A 120 11.40 -6.90 2.63
N ALA A 121 11.11 -6.74 1.35
CA ALA A 121 12.12 -6.62 0.31
C ALA A 121 12.86 -5.26 0.32
N LYS A 122 12.56 -4.38 1.30
CA LYS A 122 13.04 -3.00 1.37
C LYS A 122 12.74 -2.23 0.07
N ALA A 123 11.58 -2.48 -0.49
CA ALA A 123 11.03 -1.84 -1.68
C ALA A 123 9.69 -1.18 -1.32
N THR A 124 9.17 -0.42 -2.26
CA THR A 124 7.80 0.11 -2.23
C THR A 124 7.19 -0.08 -3.62
N THR A 125 5.88 0.01 -3.72
CA THR A 125 5.18 -0.09 -5.02
C THR A 125 5.10 1.26 -5.75
N GLY A 126 5.80 2.28 -5.24
CA GLY A 126 5.52 3.67 -5.58
C GLY A 126 4.33 4.14 -4.73
N GLY A 127 3.61 5.16 -5.15
CA GLY A 127 2.41 5.57 -4.44
C GLY A 127 2.64 6.13 -3.03
N THR A 128 1.61 6.06 -2.20
CA THR A 128 1.63 6.58 -0.83
C THR A 128 2.56 5.81 0.10
N ASP A 129 2.83 4.52 -0.17
CA ASP A 129 3.81 3.72 0.54
C ASP A 129 5.24 4.28 0.37
N MET A 130 5.57 4.75 -0.83
CA MET A 130 6.84 5.43 -1.09
C MET A 130 6.87 6.80 -0.43
N VAL A 131 5.80 7.59 -0.51
CA VAL A 131 5.68 8.88 0.20
C VAL A 131 5.87 8.67 1.70
N SER A 132 5.22 7.65 2.28
CA SER A 132 5.35 7.28 3.69
C SER A 132 6.79 6.91 4.05
N ALA A 133 7.47 6.15 3.20
CA ALA A 133 8.87 5.79 3.38
C ALA A 133 9.81 7.01 3.27
N LEU A 134 9.47 8.04 2.48
CA LEU A 134 10.22 9.29 2.43
C LEU A 134 10.01 10.13 3.70
N ILE A 135 8.76 10.26 4.14
CA ILE A 135 8.40 10.99 5.37
C ILE A 135 9.04 10.34 6.59
N GLN A 136 9.05 9.01 6.68
CA GLN A 136 9.67 8.26 7.77
C GLN A 136 11.16 8.60 7.99
N LYS A 137 11.88 9.03 6.95
CA LYS A 137 13.25 9.49 7.11
C LYS A 137 13.36 10.70 8.05
N TYR A 138 12.34 11.56 8.08
CA TYR A 138 12.28 12.76 8.91
C TYR A 138 11.58 12.49 10.25
N VAL A 139 10.56 11.61 10.24
CA VAL A 139 9.74 11.31 11.43
C VAL A 139 10.00 9.85 11.87
N ARG A 140 11.16 9.65 12.50
CA ARG A 140 11.68 8.31 12.82
C ARG A 140 10.90 7.55 13.92
N HIS A 141 10.05 8.22 14.69
CA HIS A 141 9.27 7.62 15.76
C HIS A 141 8.09 6.78 15.27
N TYR A 142 7.68 6.95 14.00
CA TYR A 142 6.55 6.24 13.43
C TYR A 142 7.01 5.19 12.41
N SER A 143 6.29 4.06 12.33
CA SER A 143 6.53 3.07 11.29
C SER A 143 6.06 3.59 9.91
N VAL A 144 6.63 3.03 8.83
CA VAL A 144 6.17 3.36 7.47
C VAL A 144 4.68 3.09 7.33
N VAL A 145 4.20 2.00 7.93
CA VAL A 145 2.79 1.59 7.85
C VAL A 145 1.87 2.54 8.60
N GLN A 146 2.29 3.09 9.74
CA GLN A 146 1.51 4.10 10.47
C GLN A 146 1.36 5.40 9.67
N ILE A 147 2.44 5.86 9.04
CA ILE A 147 2.40 7.06 8.18
C ILE A 147 1.53 6.78 6.95
N LEU A 148 1.67 5.60 6.34
CA LEU A 148 0.85 5.14 5.23
C LEU A 148 -0.64 5.19 5.58
N GLN A 149 -1.02 4.67 6.74
CA GLN A 149 -2.41 4.66 7.21
C GLN A 149 -3.02 6.07 7.29
N VAL A 150 -2.24 7.05 7.76
CA VAL A 150 -2.70 8.45 7.84
C VAL A 150 -2.91 9.04 6.44
N ILE A 151 -1.96 8.81 5.53
CA ILE A 151 -2.06 9.32 4.14
C ILE A 151 -3.23 8.65 3.42
N ASP A 152 -3.39 7.35 3.58
CA ASP A 152 -4.50 6.59 2.97
C ASP A 152 -5.86 7.04 3.51
N GLY A 153 -5.93 7.37 4.80
CA GLY A 153 -7.11 8.00 5.39
C GLY A 153 -7.50 9.32 4.71
N MET A 154 -6.52 10.16 4.36
CA MET A 154 -6.80 11.40 3.60
C MET A 154 -7.33 11.11 2.19
N VAL A 155 -6.80 10.07 1.52
CA VAL A 155 -7.30 9.64 0.20
C VAL A 155 -8.73 9.13 0.30
N VAL A 156 -9.08 8.39 1.37
CA VAL A 156 -10.46 7.94 1.62
C VAL A 156 -11.41 9.12 1.83
N LEU A 157 -10.98 10.16 2.55
CA LEU A 157 -11.78 11.38 2.70
C LEU A 157 -12.05 12.06 1.35
N ALA A 158 -11.08 12.06 0.44
CA ALA A 158 -11.31 12.52 -0.93
C ALA A 158 -12.28 11.60 -1.69
N GLY A 159 -12.17 10.28 -1.52
CA GLY A 159 -13.07 9.28 -2.09
C GLY A 159 -14.52 9.41 -1.60
N LEU A 160 -14.74 9.94 -0.40
CA LEU A 160 -16.06 10.19 0.16
C LEU A 160 -16.95 11.04 -0.77
N TYR A 161 -16.38 12.06 -1.41
CA TYR A 161 -17.11 12.93 -2.33
C TYR A 161 -17.53 12.23 -3.63
N VAL A 162 -16.80 11.20 -4.05
CA VAL A 162 -17.03 10.51 -5.34
C VAL A 162 -17.92 9.28 -5.18
N PHE A 163 -17.70 8.51 -4.11
CA PHE A 163 -18.34 7.21 -3.89
C PHE A 163 -19.37 7.21 -2.75
N GLY A 164 -19.41 8.28 -1.95
CA GLY A 164 -20.34 8.44 -0.84
C GLY A 164 -19.84 7.82 0.48
N LEU A 165 -20.67 7.95 1.53
CA LEU A 165 -20.31 7.62 2.90
C LEU A 165 -20.09 6.12 3.13
N LYS A 166 -20.96 5.27 2.56
CA LYS A 166 -20.92 3.82 2.82
C LYS A 166 -19.58 3.20 2.36
N PRO A 167 -19.11 3.36 1.11
CA PRO A 167 -17.79 2.86 0.70
C PRO A 167 -16.64 3.46 1.52
N ALA A 168 -16.70 4.75 1.88
CA ALA A 168 -15.66 5.39 2.66
C ALA A 168 -15.50 4.78 4.05
N LEU A 169 -16.60 4.46 4.75
CA LEU A 169 -16.55 3.80 6.07
C LEU A 169 -15.93 2.38 5.97
N TYR A 170 -16.31 1.60 4.96
CA TYR A 170 -15.69 0.29 4.74
C TYR A 170 -14.22 0.39 4.31
N ALA A 171 -13.85 1.44 3.58
CA ALA A 171 -12.45 1.70 3.24
C ALA A 171 -11.59 1.95 4.48
N ILE A 172 -12.10 2.67 5.48
CA ILE A 172 -11.39 2.85 6.77
C ILE A 172 -11.16 1.50 7.46
N VAL A 173 -12.14 0.60 7.45
CA VAL A 173 -11.99 -0.76 7.98
C VAL A 173 -10.91 -1.53 7.21
N ALA A 174 -10.94 -1.46 5.87
CA ALA A 174 -9.95 -2.11 5.04
C ALA A 174 -8.52 -1.59 5.31
N ILE A 175 -8.33 -0.27 5.42
CA ILE A 175 -7.03 0.35 5.76
C ILE A 175 -6.53 -0.14 7.12
N PHE A 176 -7.40 -0.18 8.13
CA PHE A 176 -7.03 -0.65 9.46
C PHE A 176 -6.56 -2.11 9.42
N ILE A 177 -7.29 -2.99 8.75
CA ILE A 177 -6.94 -4.41 8.59
C ILE A 177 -5.63 -4.54 7.81
N THR A 178 -5.49 -3.83 6.67
CA THR A 178 -4.28 -3.81 5.86
C THR A 178 -3.05 -3.43 6.69
N SER A 179 -3.16 -2.36 7.47
CA SER A 179 -2.07 -1.90 8.34
C SER A 179 -1.68 -2.94 9.38
N LYS A 180 -2.68 -3.52 10.07
CA LYS A 180 -2.43 -4.54 11.11
C LYS A 180 -1.79 -5.81 10.54
N VAL A 181 -2.26 -6.29 9.40
CA VAL A 181 -1.70 -7.47 8.74
C VAL A 181 -0.28 -7.19 8.24
N SER A 182 -0.06 -6.03 7.65
CA SER A 182 1.27 -5.61 7.16
C SER A 182 2.28 -5.47 8.30
N ASP A 183 1.89 -4.81 9.41
CA ASP A 183 2.73 -4.67 10.59
C ASP A 183 3.04 -6.05 11.22
N ALA A 184 2.04 -6.90 11.40
CA ALA A 184 2.22 -8.25 11.95
C ALA A 184 3.20 -9.09 11.10
N LEU A 185 3.13 -8.98 9.77
CA LEU A 185 4.03 -9.67 8.87
C LEU A 185 5.46 -9.11 8.95
N MET A 186 5.60 -7.80 9.09
CA MET A 186 6.90 -7.15 9.26
C MET A 186 7.54 -7.43 10.62
N GLU A 187 6.76 -7.45 11.69
CA GLU A 187 7.22 -7.75 13.06
C GLU A 187 7.53 -9.24 13.22
N GLY A 188 6.67 -10.11 12.71
CA GLY A 188 6.85 -11.58 12.80
C GLY A 188 8.12 -12.08 12.12
N MET A 189 8.70 -11.32 11.18
CA MET A 189 9.99 -11.65 10.55
C MET A 189 11.19 -10.95 11.21
N LYS A 190 10.97 -10.05 12.16
CA LYS A 190 12.01 -9.47 13.01
C LYS A 190 12.04 -10.20 14.36
N TYR A 191 12.65 -11.35 14.42
CA TYR A 191 12.89 -12.05 15.68
C TYR A 191 13.88 -11.25 16.53
N SER A 192 13.38 -10.37 17.39
CA SER A 192 14.18 -9.77 18.46
C SER A 192 14.32 -10.82 19.56
N LYS A 193 15.54 -11.32 19.79
CA LYS A 193 15.84 -12.15 20.96
C LYS A 193 16.16 -11.22 22.11
N ALA A 194 15.32 -11.18 23.13
CA ALA A 194 15.67 -10.57 24.40
C ALA A 194 16.45 -11.60 25.23
N ALA A 195 17.70 -11.33 25.51
CA ALA A 195 18.50 -12.12 26.43
C ALA A 195 18.48 -11.39 27.80
N PHE A 196 17.92 -12.03 28.82
CA PHE A 196 18.05 -11.58 30.20
C PHE A 196 19.31 -12.19 30.77
N ILE A 197 20.39 -11.39 30.98
CA ILE A 197 21.63 -11.84 31.57
C ILE A 197 21.64 -11.42 33.03
N ILE A 198 21.55 -12.38 33.92
CA ILE A 198 21.70 -12.16 35.36
C ILE A 198 23.16 -12.43 35.70
N THR A 199 23.90 -11.38 36.08
CA THR A 199 25.33 -11.49 36.41
C THR A 199 25.75 -10.44 37.41
N ASP A 200 26.70 -10.74 38.24
CA ASP A 200 27.31 -9.77 39.15
C ASP A 200 28.29 -8.83 38.42
N TYR A 201 28.68 -9.16 37.18
CA TYR A 201 29.57 -8.38 36.30
C TYR A 201 28.79 -7.54 35.27
N TYR A 202 27.62 -6.99 35.63
CA TYR A 202 26.74 -6.30 34.69
C TYR A 202 27.37 -5.07 34.02
N LYS A 203 28.37 -4.43 34.69
CA LYS A 203 29.09 -3.27 34.16
C LYS A 203 30.01 -3.60 32.98
N GLU A 204 30.60 -4.79 32.98
CA GLU A 204 31.52 -5.25 31.90
C GLU A 204 30.76 -5.74 30.66
N ILE A 205 29.47 -6.05 30.82
CA ILE A 205 28.62 -6.57 29.73
C ILE A 205 27.80 -5.45 29.06
N ALA A 206 27.66 -4.28 29.72
CA ALA A 206 26.88 -3.14 29.24
C ALA A 206 27.66 -2.19 28.30
N ASP A 207 28.99 -2.28 28.25
CA ASP A 207 29.89 -1.57 27.34
C ASP A 207 30.12 -2.40 26.06
#